data_3a186f6b5aa47b9710d93cdb763e3735
#
_entry.id   3a186f6b5aa47b9710d93cdb763e3735
#
_cell.length_a   1.000
_cell.length_b   1.000
_cell.length_c   1.000
_cell.angle_alpha   90.00
_cell.angle_beta   90.00
_cell.angle_gamma   90.00
#
_symmetry.space_group_name_H-M   'P 1'
#
loop_
_entity.id
_entity.type
_entity.pdbx_description
1 polymer ?
#
loop_
_entity_poly.entity_id
_entity_poly.type
_entity_poly.pdbx_seq_one_letter_code
_entity_poly.pdbx_strand_id
1 'polypeptide(L)'
;MRVELVAATALRTARPDHVTDGEAAIAHAAMSTEAPEAVLSRLIDDTRTDLLAHASATLHIFGVSRTAAAAVRAHDGFAVQQRDDDGYVVPPLVAEDEELAQLLDTALEHAEFVRRELLDGLEQLLGDEPNLLARRKRATEAARALEPAASAMQLVVTGSFAAWRGFVAKHTGEYEDAETRALALECLAVLREEAPKVFGDLAPGERR
;
A
#
# COMPACT_ATOMS: atom_id res chain seq x y z
N MET A 1 -9.34 6.00 4.56
CA MET A 1 -8.11 5.18 4.52
C MET A 1 -7.88 4.53 5.87
N ARG A 2 -7.49 3.25 5.93
CA ARG A 2 -7.14 2.49 7.13
C ARG A 2 -6.06 1.48 6.78
N VAL A 3 -5.07 1.30 7.67
CA VAL A 3 -3.98 0.34 7.51
C VAL A 3 -3.95 -0.58 8.73
N GLU A 4 -3.88 -1.89 8.51
CA GLU A 4 -3.85 -2.91 9.56
C GLU A 4 -2.68 -3.88 9.34
N LEU A 5 -1.99 -4.24 10.43
CA LEU A 5 -0.99 -5.31 10.40
C LEU A 5 -1.72 -6.66 10.36
N VAL A 6 -1.44 -7.46 9.33
CA VAL A 6 -2.02 -8.81 9.15
C VAL A 6 -1.05 -9.88 9.62
N ALA A 7 0.23 -9.72 9.30
CA ALA A 7 1.27 -10.67 9.65
C ALA A 7 2.64 -9.98 9.73
N ALA A 8 3.50 -10.51 10.57
CA ALA A 8 4.90 -10.12 10.65
C ALA A 8 5.78 -11.35 10.87
N THR A 9 7.08 -11.17 10.71
CA THR A 9 8.09 -12.21 11.01
C THR A 9 7.97 -12.67 12.45
N ALA A 10 7.84 -13.97 12.68
CA ALA A 10 7.85 -14.61 13.99
C ALA A 10 9.14 -15.39 14.20
N LEU A 11 9.85 -15.11 15.29
CA LEU A 11 11.06 -15.83 15.66
C LEU A 11 10.71 -17.23 16.22
N ARG A 12 11.44 -18.27 15.82
CA ARG A 12 11.25 -19.65 16.30
C ARG A 12 12.22 -20.06 17.41
N THR A 13 13.19 -19.21 17.70
CA THR A 13 14.14 -19.36 18.81
C THR A 13 13.76 -18.44 19.97
N ALA A 14 14.45 -18.55 21.11
CA ALA A 14 14.23 -17.61 22.21
C ALA A 14 14.52 -16.19 21.76
N ARG A 15 13.54 -15.32 21.95
CA ARG A 15 13.68 -13.90 21.63
C ARG A 15 14.45 -13.18 22.77
N PRO A 16 15.45 -12.37 22.43
CA PRO A 16 16.06 -11.47 23.40
C PRO A 16 15.05 -10.46 23.98
N ASP A 17 15.24 -10.03 25.20
CA ASP A 17 14.43 -8.97 25.80
C ASP A 17 14.59 -7.65 25.01
N HIS A 18 13.58 -6.81 25.05
CA HIS A 18 13.58 -5.45 24.48
C HIS A 18 13.67 -5.31 22.94
N VAL A 19 13.52 -6.39 22.18
CA VAL A 19 13.39 -6.38 20.72
C VAL A 19 12.16 -7.17 20.27
N THR A 20 11.62 -6.81 19.11
CA THR A 20 10.51 -7.58 18.49
C THR A 20 11.05 -8.80 17.74
N ASP A 21 10.17 -9.71 17.31
CA ASP A 21 10.57 -10.91 16.58
C ASP A 21 11.29 -10.57 15.26
N GLY A 22 10.78 -9.56 14.52
CA GLY A 22 11.41 -9.09 13.29
C GLY A 22 12.78 -8.46 13.54
N GLU A 23 12.91 -7.64 14.58
CA GLU A 23 14.17 -7.04 15.00
C GLU A 23 15.20 -8.09 15.41
N ALA A 24 14.77 -9.10 16.16
CA ALA A 24 15.63 -10.21 16.56
C ALA A 24 16.08 -11.07 15.37
N ALA A 25 15.22 -11.30 14.39
CA ALA A 25 15.57 -12.02 13.16
C ALA A 25 16.65 -11.28 12.37
N ILE A 26 16.56 -9.96 12.25
CA ILE A 26 17.57 -9.11 11.60
C ILE A 26 18.91 -9.17 12.35
N ALA A 27 18.87 -9.01 13.67
CA ALA A 27 20.08 -9.08 14.50
C ALA A 27 20.75 -10.46 14.41
N HIS A 28 19.95 -11.54 14.36
CA HIS A 28 20.46 -12.90 14.16
C HIS A 28 21.12 -13.06 12.78
N ALA A 29 20.52 -12.50 11.72
CA ALA A 29 21.06 -12.54 10.36
C ALA A 29 22.41 -11.80 10.24
N ALA A 30 22.68 -10.83 11.08
CA ALA A 30 23.97 -10.15 11.15
C ALA A 30 25.12 -11.03 11.66
N MET A 31 24.82 -12.21 12.23
CA MET A 31 25.80 -13.15 12.80
C MET A 31 26.77 -12.47 13.79
N SER A 32 26.30 -11.44 14.50
CA SER A 32 27.08 -10.68 15.48
C SER A 32 26.94 -11.28 16.87
N THR A 33 27.96 -11.11 17.71
CA THR A 33 27.93 -11.44 19.14
C THR A 33 27.50 -10.24 20.01
N GLU A 34 27.26 -9.09 19.38
CA GLU A 34 26.79 -7.87 20.05
C GLU A 34 25.31 -8.01 20.45
N ALA A 35 24.88 -7.14 21.38
CA ALA A 35 23.46 -7.05 21.72
C ALA A 35 22.62 -6.64 20.50
N PRO A 36 21.41 -7.20 20.30
CA PRO A 36 20.56 -6.93 19.14
C PRO A 36 20.32 -5.45 18.89
N GLU A 37 20.14 -4.65 19.93
CA GLU A 37 19.95 -3.20 19.84
C GLU A 37 21.15 -2.48 19.22
N ALA A 38 22.36 -2.86 19.61
CA ALA A 38 23.58 -2.26 19.08
C ALA A 38 23.77 -2.62 17.60
N VAL A 39 23.44 -3.87 17.23
CA VAL A 39 23.44 -4.32 15.83
C VAL A 39 22.47 -3.50 15.01
N LEU A 40 21.22 -3.37 15.45
CA LEU A 40 20.18 -2.63 14.73
C LEU A 40 20.54 -1.15 14.56
N SER A 41 20.98 -0.47 15.62
CA SER A 41 21.43 0.93 15.55
C SER A 41 22.53 1.10 14.50
N ARG A 42 23.56 0.24 14.52
CA ARG A 42 24.63 0.29 13.54
C ARG A 42 24.16 0.06 12.11
N LEU A 43 23.24 -0.90 11.89
CA LEU A 43 22.68 -1.18 10.54
C LEU A 43 21.92 0.03 9.98
N ILE A 44 21.18 0.74 10.83
CA ILE A 44 20.47 1.96 10.44
C ILE A 44 21.46 3.10 10.16
N ASP A 45 22.43 3.32 11.04
CA ASP A 45 23.45 4.39 10.92
C ASP A 45 24.35 4.18 9.67
N ASP A 46 24.74 2.93 9.41
CA ASP A 46 25.57 2.55 8.26
C ASP A 46 24.76 2.40 6.95
N THR A 47 23.45 2.66 6.97
CA THR A 47 22.53 2.46 5.84
C THR A 47 22.56 1.04 5.25
N ARG A 48 22.91 0.04 6.08
CA ARG A 48 22.96 -1.39 5.70
C ARG A 48 21.56 -2.00 5.66
N THR A 49 20.76 -1.56 4.68
CA THR A 49 19.37 -1.98 4.54
C THR A 49 19.20 -3.40 3.99
N ASP A 50 20.26 -4.00 3.46
CA ASP A 50 20.28 -5.38 2.97
C ASP A 50 19.86 -6.40 4.04
N LEU A 51 20.34 -6.27 5.28
CA LEU A 51 19.99 -7.16 6.37
C LEU A 51 18.57 -6.97 6.89
N LEU A 52 17.95 -5.81 6.65
CA LEU A 52 16.53 -5.58 6.99
C LEU A 52 15.59 -6.43 6.14
N ALA A 53 16.07 -7.05 5.06
CA ALA A 53 15.30 -7.98 4.24
C ALA A 53 15.04 -9.33 4.93
N HIS A 54 15.68 -9.64 6.05
CA HIS A 54 15.44 -10.87 6.82
C HIS A 54 14.20 -10.80 7.71
N ALA A 55 13.52 -9.67 7.77
CA ALA A 55 12.20 -9.55 8.39
C ALA A 55 11.19 -8.96 7.40
N SER A 56 9.92 -9.28 7.59
CA SER A 56 8.82 -8.87 6.71
C SER A 56 7.57 -8.54 7.50
N ALA A 57 6.72 -7.69 6.92
CA ALA A 57 5.36 -7.44 7.38
C ALA A 57 4.38 -7.49 6.22
N THR A 58 3.14 -7.91 6.53
CA THR A 58 1.99 -7.87 5.63
C THR A 58 0.98 -6.87 6.18
N LEU A 59 0.67 -5.85 5.41
CA LEU A 59 -0.33 -4.85 5.74
C LEU A 59 -1.58 -5.05 4.88
N HIS A 60 -2.76 -4.86 5.48
CA HIS A 60 -4.03 -4.72 4.78
C HIS A 60 -4.41 -3.23 4.77
N ILE A 61 -4.58 -2.70 3.58
CA ILE A 61 -4.82 -1.28 3.31
C ILE A 61 -6.22 -1.16 2.71
N PHE A 62 -7.04 -0.26 3.26
CA PHE A 62 -8.42 -0.04 2.86
C PHE A 62 -8.66 1.40 2.47
N GLY A 63 -9.53 1.61 1.49
CA GLY A 63 -10.01 2.93 1.13
C GLY A 63 -8.91 3.83 0.58
N VAL A 64 -8.08 3.29 -0.31
CA VAL A 64 -7.11 4.06 -1.10
C VAL A 64 -7.58 4.16 -2.54
N SER A 65 -7.26 5.25 -3.21
CA SER A 65 -7.59 5.41 -4.62
C SER A 65 -6.79 4.45 -5.51
N ARG A 66 -7.26 4.24 -6.72
CA ARG A 66 -6.54 3.50 -7.75
C ARG A 66 -5.17 4.12 -8.06
N THR A 67 -5.05 5.44 -7.92
CA THR A 67 -3.78 6.16 -8.07
C THR A 67 -2.78 5.79 -6.98
N ALA A 68 -3.19 5.87 -5.70
CA ALA A 68 -2.33 5.48 -4.59
C ALA A 68 -2.00 3.97 -4.62
N ALA A 69 -2.96 3.12 -5.00
CA ALA A 69 -2.74 1.69 -5.21
C ALA A 69 -1.70 1.42 -6.31
N ALA A 70 -1.66 2.23 -7.37
CA ALA A 70 -0.65 2.12 -8.42
C ALA A 70 0.75 2.47 -7.92
N ALA A 71 0.90 3.47 -7.04
CA ALA A 71 2.17 3.82 -6.41
C ALA A 71 2.72 2.67 -5.54
N VAL A 72 1.84 2.00 -4.77
CA VAL A 72 2.21 0.80 -3.98
C VAL A 72 2.69 -0.33 -4.89
N ARG A 73 1.95 -0.61 -5.97
CA ARG A 73 2.31 -1.69 -6.92
C ARG A 73 3.59 -1.43 -7.69
N ALA A 74 3.92 -0.18 -7.92
CA ALA A 74 5.14 0.23 -8.62
C ALA A 74 6.39 0.19 -7.73
N HIS A 75 6.21 -0.09 -6.41
CA HIS A 75 7.33 -0.17 -5.49
C HIS A 75 7.99 -1.55 -5.53
N ASP A 76 9.30 -1.58 -5.74
CA ASP A 76 10.07 -2.82 -5.81
C ASP A 76 10.11 -3.53 -4.45
N GLY A 77 10.02 -4.85 -4.46
CA GLY A 77 10.11 -5.69 -3.27
C GLY A 77 8.77 -5.89 -2.54
N PHE A 78 7.65 -5.41 -3.09
CA PHE A 78 6.31 -5.72 -2.60
C PHE A 78 5.64 -6.85 -3.38
N ALA A 79 5.01 -7.78 -2.65
CA ALA A 79 3.99 -8.67 -3.19
C ALA A 79 2.63 -8.04 -2.90
N VAL A 80 1.88 -7.69 -3.94
CA VAL A 80 0.62 -6.94 -3.83
C VAL A 80 -0.54 -7.74 -4.40
N GLN A 81 -1.55 -8.00 -3.58
CA GLN A 81 -2.87 -8.41 -4.02
C GLN A 81 -3.82 -7.24 -3.85
N GLN A 82 -4.63 -6.98 -4.87
CA GLN A 82 -5.61 -5.88 -4.85
C GLN A 82 -6.99 -6.36 -5.28
N ARG A 83 -8.00 -5.66 -4.81
CA ARG A 83 -9.37 -5.75 -5.32
C ARG A 83 -10.04 -4.38 -5.28
N ASP A 84 -11.06 -4.22 -6.11
CA ASP A 84 -11.93 -3.05 -6.06
C ASP A 84 -12.70 -3.03 -4.72
N ASP A 85 -12.91 -1.84 -4.19
CA ASP A 85 -13.73 -1.57 -3.00
C ASP A 85 -14.92 -0.69 -3.42
N ASP A 86 -15.92 -0.60 -2.57
CA ASP A 86 -17.09 0.23 -2.88
C ASP A 86 -16.76 1.72 -2.68
N GLY A 87 -17.23 2.55 -3.61
CA GLY A 87 -17.15 4.00 -3.54
C GLY A 87 -15.85 4.60 -4.12
N TYR A 88 -15.59 5.83 -3.70
CA TYR A 88 -14.51 6.66 -4.24
C TYR A 88 -13.74 7.34 -3.12
N VAL A 89 -12.49 7.65 -3.38
CA VAL A 89 -11.64 8.45 -2.49
C VAL A 89 -11.66 9.90 -2.98
N VAL A 90 -12.25 10.77 -2.20
CA VAL A 90 -12.27 12.21 -2.49
C VAL A 90 -10.93 12.80 -2.09
N PRO A 91 -10.21 13.50 -3.00
CA PRO A 91 -8.95 14.15 -2.65
C PRO A 91 -9.17 15.20 -1.54
N PRO A 92 -8.27 15.29 -0.53
CA PRO A 92 -8.45 16.20 0.61
C PRO A 92 -8.75 17.64 0.20
N LEU A 93 -8.03 18.17 -0.78
CA LEU A 93 -8.21 19.55 -1.26
C LEU A 93 -9.61 19.78 -1.89
N VAL A 94 -10.18 18.77 -2.52
CA VAL A 94 -11.55 18.84 -3.07
C VAL A 94 -12.58 18.74 -1.94
N ALA A 95 -12.30 17.97 -0.90
CA ALA A 95 -13.19 17.82 0.24
C ALA A 95 -13.30 19.08 1.12
N GLU A 96 -12.37 20.03 0.99
CA GLU A 96 -12.40 21.33 1.68
C GLU A 96 -13.42 22.32 1.08
N ASP A 97 -13.90 22.06 -0.15
CA ASP A 97 -14.84 22.94 -0.87
C ASP A 97 -16.08 22.13 -1.28
N GLU A 98 -17.24 22.54 -0.78
CA GLU A 98 -18.51 21.82 -0.98
C GLU A 98 -18.95 21.82 -2.46
N GLU A 99 -18.70 22.92 -3.21
CA GLU A 99 -19.07 23.01 -4.63
C GLU A 99 -18.19 22.09 -5.48
N LEU A 100 -16.88 22.03 -5.18
CA LEU A 100 -15.95 21.13 -5.85
C LEU A 100 -16.23 19.66 -5.51
N ALA A 101 -16.58 19.38 -4.26
CA ALA A 101 -16.96 18.03 -3.84
C ALA A 101 -18.21 17.55 -4.57
N GLN A 102 -19.27 18.38 -4.68
CA GLN A 102 -20.49 18.09 -5.44
C GLN A 102 -20.22 17.92 -6.94
N LEU A 103 -19.34 18.75 -7.52
CA LEU A 103 -18.93 18.63 -8.92
C LEU A 103 -18.25 17.28 -9.19
N LEU A 104 -17.32 16.87 -8.30
CA LEU A 104 -16.65 15.58 -8.40
C LEU A 104 -17.64 14.43 -8.26
N ASP A 105 -18.53 14.47 -7.27
CA ASP A 105 -19.54 13.43 -7.03
C ASP A 105 -20.46 13.23 -8.25
N THR A 106 -20.97 14.33 -8.81
CA THR A 106 -21.77 14.31 -10.04
C THR A 106 -21.01 13.68 -11.22
N ALA A 107 -19.72 14.00 -11.37
CA ALA A 107 -18.90 13.44 -12.44
C ALA A 107 -18.66 11.92 -12.24
N LEU A 108 -18.44 11.48 -10.99
CA LEU A 108 -18.24 10.08 -10.65
C LEU A 108 -19.52 9.25 -10.85
N GLU A 109 -20.67 9.77 -10.42
CA GLU A 109 -21.98 9.13 -10.68
C GLU A 109 -22.26 8.97 -12.19
N HIS A 110 -21.96 10.02 -12.96
CA HIS A 110 -22.12 9.98 -14.41
C HIS A 110 -21.16 8.96 -15.07
N ALA A 111 -19.91 8.91 -14.64
CA ALA A 111 -18.93 7.94 -15.13
C ALA A 111 -19.39 6.50 -14.84
N GLU A 112 -19.92 6.23 -13.65
CA GLU A 112 -20.46 4.91 -13.28
C GLU A 112 -21.70 4.56 -14.12
N PHE A 113 -22.61 5.52 -14.34
CA PHE A 113 -23.75 5.32 -15.22
C PHE A 113 -23.31 4.92 -16.63
N VAL A 114 -22.42 5.71 -17.24
CA VAL A 114 -21.94 5.44 -18.61
C VAL A 114 -21.18 4.12 -18.68
N ARG A 115 -20.42 3.78 -17.65
CA ARG A 115 -19.71 2.50 -17.56
C ARG A 115 -20.67 1.30 -17.57
N ARG A 116 -21.82 1.40 -16.87
CA ARG A 116 -22.85 0.34 -16.87
C ARG A 116 -23.48 0.19 -18.24
N GLU A 117 -23.87 1.31 -18.84
CA GLU A 117 -24.44 1.31 -20.20
C GLU A 117 -23.48 0.71 -21.24
N LEU A 118 -22.18 1.06 -21.11
CA LEU A 118 -21.15 0.50 -21.95
C LEU A 118 -20.99 -1.02 -21.74
N LEU A 119 -21.04 -1.48 -20.50
CA LEU A 119 -20.93 -2.89 -20.15
C LEU A 119 -22.09 -3.69 -20.75
N ASP A 120 -23.32 -3.20 -20.61
CA ASP A 120 -24.53 -3.83 -21.15
C ASP A 120 -24.48 -3.89 -22.69
N GLY A 121 -24.07 -2.80 -23.33
CA GLY A 121 -23.89 -2.76 -24.79
C GLY A 121 -22.81 -3.73 -25.28
N LEU A 122 -21.68 -3.84 -24.55
CA LEU A 122 -20.61 -4.78 -24.86
C LEU A 122 -21.05 -6.25 -24.66
N GLU A 123 -21.81 -6.55 -23.62
CA GLU A 123 -22.37 -7.91 -23.43
C GLU A 123 -23.35 -8.29 -24.54
N GLN A 124 -24.13 -7.34 -25.06
CA GLN A 124 -25.00 -7.55 -26.22
C GLN A 124 -24.18 -7.75 -27.51
N LEU A 125 -23.18 -6.90 -27.74
CA LEU A 125 -22.27 -7.01 -28.90
C LEU A 125 -21.56 -8.37 -28.96
N LEU A 126 -21.19 -8.91 -27.79
CA LEU A 126 -20.55 -10.22 -27.66
C LEU A 126 -21.55 -11.39 -27.53
N GLY A 127 -22.79 -11.20 -27.93
CA GLY A 127 -23.86 -12.18 -27.80
C GLY A 127 -23.58 -13.54 -28.47
N ASP A 128 -22.79 -13.56 -29.54
CA ASP A 128 -22.38 -14.76 -30.27
C ASP A 128 -21.29 -15.59 -29.55
N GLU A 129 -20.69 -15.06 -28.49
CA GLU A 129 -19.69 -15.78 -27.65
C GLU A 129 -20.43 -16.80 -26.77
N PRO A 130 -20.28 -18.12 -27.01
CA PRO A 130 -21.03 -19.15 -26.29
C PRO A 130 -20.57 -19.29 -24.84
N ASN A 131 -19.35 -18.87 -24.50
CA ASN A 131 -18.84 -18.92 -23.16
C ASN A 131 -19.19 -17.63 -22.40
N LEU A 132 -20.19 -17.72 -21.53
CA LEU A 132 -20.67 -16.57 -20.73
C LEU A 132 -19.58 -15.91 -19.89
N LEU A 133 -18.64 -16.67 -19.32
CA LEU A 133 -17.54 -16.13 -18.54
C LEU A 133 -16.55 -15.34 -19.41
N ALA A 134 -16.23 -15.87 -20.59
CA ALA A 134 -15.37 -15.19 -21.56
C ALA A 134 -16.02 -13.89 -22.05
N ARG A 135 -17.31 -13.94 -22.37
CA ARG A 135 -18.09 -12.76 -22.78
C ARG A 135 -18.04 -11.68 -21.71
N ARG A 136 -18.42 -12.02 -20.47
CA ARG A 136 -18.46 -11.07 -19.36
C ARG A 136 -17.07 -10.51 -19.05
N LYS A 137 -16.04 -11.35 -19.06
CA LYS A 137 -14.65 -10.91 -18.86
C LYS A 137 -14.24 -9.88 -19.90
N ARG A 138 -14.45 -10.14 -21.20
CA ARG A 138 -14.10 -9.22 -22.29
C ARG A 138 -14.88 -7.91 -22.22
N ALA A 139 -16.17 -7.95 -21.91
CA ALA A 139 -16.99 -6.76 -21.74
C ALA A 139 -16.49 -5.91 -20.54
N THR A 140 -16.22 -6.55 -19.40
CA THR A 140 -15.68 -5.87 -18.21
C THR A 140 -14.29 -5.26 -18.49
N GLU A 141 -13.41 -5.97 -19.18
CA GLU A 141 -12.08 -5.44 -19.54
C GLU A 141 -12.18 -4.17 -20.39
N ALA A 142 -13.11 -4.13 -21.35
CA ALA A 142 -13.32 -2.96 -22.18
C ALA A 142 -13.99 -1.79 -21.40
N ALA A 143 -14.97 -2.08 -20.54
CA ALA A 143 -15.66 -1.08 -19.73
C ALA A 143 -14.75 -0.41 -18.68
N ARG A 144 -13.64 -1.05 -18.30
CA ARG A 144 -12.59 -0.47 -17.41
C ARG A 144 -11.99 0.83 -17.94
N ALA A 145 -12.12 1.13 -19.23
CA ALA A 145 -11.69 2.42 -19.78
C ALA A 145 -12.34 3.64 -19.10
N LEU A 146 -13.50 3.45 -18.46
CA LEU A 146 -14.23 4.48 -17.73
C LEU A 146 -14.11 4.36 -16.20
N GLU A 147 -13.20 3.52 -15.70
CA GLU A 147 -12.98 3.45 -14.26
C GLU A 147 -12.24 4.70 -13.76
N PRO A 148 -12.84 5.49 -12.85
CA PRO A 148 -12.19 6.66 -12.30
C PRO A 148 -10.92 6.32 -11.52
N ALA A 149 -9.93 7.20 -11.59
CA ALA A 149 -8.73 7.09 -10.77
C ALA A 149 -9.02 7.17 -9.26
N ALA A 150 -10.11 7.84 -8.90
CA ALA A 150 -10.63 7.95 -7.54
C ALA A 150 -11.32 6.68 -7.01
N SER A 151 -11.58 5.66 -7.84
CA SER A 151 -12.22 4.41 -7.37
C SER A 151 -11.47 3.81 -6.19
N ALA A 152 -12.22 3.45 -5.13
CA ALA A 152 -11.64 2.89 -3.92
C ALA A 152 -11.10 1.47 -4.15
N MET A 153 -9.98 1.18 -3.50
CA MET A 153 -9.27 -0.09 -3.59
C MET A 153 -8.94 -0.63 -2.20
N GLN A 154 -8.86 -1.95 -2.11
CA GLN A 154 -8.25 -2.65 -0.99
C GLN A 154 -7.00 -3.38 -1.47
N LEU A 155 -5.95 -3.33 -0.65
CA LEU A 155 -4.67 -3.98 -0.94
C LEU A 155 -4.24 -4.86 0.23
N VAL A 156 -3.71 -6.04 -0.08
CA VAL A 156 -2.87 -6.81 0.85
C VAL A 156 -1.46 -6.76 0.31
N VAL A 157 -0.55 -6.20 1.10
CA VAL A 157 0.83 -5.90 0.70
C VAL A 157 1.79 -6.59 1.64
N THR A 158 2.62 -7.47 1.11
CA THR A 158 3.72 -8.09 1.85
C THR A 158 5.04 -7.56 1.34
N GLY A 159 5.88 -7.09 2.26
CA GLY A 159 7.22 -6.63 1.94
C GLY A 159 8.21 -6.90 3.06
N SER A 160 9.49 -6.96 2.72
CA SER A 160 10.53 -6.94 3.73
C SER A 160 10.58 -5.60 4.46
N PHE A 161 11.17 -5.56 5.65
CA PHE A 161 11.37 -4.28 6.34
C PHE A 161 12.24 -3.31 5.52
N ALA A 162 13.17 -3.82 4.71
CA ALA A 162 13.92 -3.01 3.77
C ALA A 162 13.01 -2.34 2.72
N ALA A 163 12.10 -3.12 2.11
CA ALA A 163 11.15 -2.60 1.12
C ALA A 163 10.19 -1.57 1.74
N TRP A 164 9.65 -1.86 2.93
CA TRP A 164 8.79 -0.92 3.65
C TRP A 164 9.49 0.38 4.00
N ARG A 165 10.75 0.32 4.47
CA ARG A 165 11.54 1.54 4.71
C ARG A 165 11.75 2.34 3.43
N GLY A 166 12.06 1.67 2.32
CA GLY A 166 12.20 2.29 1.01
C GLY A 166 10.92 2.98 0.55
N PHE A 167 9.76 2.33 0.71
CA PHE A 167 8.46 2.91 0.39
C PHE A 167 8.17 4.17 1.21
N VAL A 168 8.31 4.08 2.54
CA VAL A 168 8.08 5.21 3.45
C VAL A 168 9.03 6.36 3.13
N ALA A 169 10.34 6.11 3.00
CA ALA A 169 11.31 7.15 2.72
C ALA A 169 11.05 7.86 1.37
N LYS A 170 10.57 7.12 0.37
CA LYS A 170 10.24 7.67 -0.95
C LYS A 170 8.99 8.56 -0.91
N HIS A 171 7.94 8.13 -0.20
CA HIS A 171 6.60 8.71 -0.30
C HIS A 171 6.19 9.62 0.86
N THR A 172 7.10 9.94 1.81
CA THR A 172 6.82 10.92 2.88
C THR A 172 7.32 12.34 2.56
N GLY A 173 7.91 12.57 1.38
CA GLY A 173 8.42 13.86 0.97
C GLY A 173 7.33 14.94 0.81
N GLU A 174 7.73 16.22 0.90
CA GLU A 174 6.82 17.38 0.83
C GLU A 174 6.08 17.50 -0.51
N TYR A 175 6.72 17.06 -1.61
CA TYR A 175 6.18 17.18 -2.97
C TYR A 175 5.51 15.89 -3.46
N GLU A 176 5.29 14.92 -2.58
CA GLU A 176 4.58 13.71 -2.92
C GLU A 176 3.07 13.99 -3.01
N ASP A 177 2.37 13.19 -3.81
CA ASP A 177 0.91 13.20 -3.84
C ASP A 177 0.33 13.06 -2.43
N ALA A 178 -0.65 13.90 -2.09
CA ALA A 178 -1.16 14.03 -0.72
C ALA A 178 -1.72 12.72 -0.17
N GLU A 179 -2.43 11.93 -1.00
CA GLU A 179 -2.99 10.65 -0.60
C GLU A 179 -1.89 9.60 -0.42
N THR A 180 -0.95 9.51 -1.36
CA THR A 180 0.18 8.57 -1.29
C THR A 180 1.07 8.87 -0.08
N ARG A 181 1.27 10.15 0.23
CA ARG A 181 1.98 10.58 1.43
C ARG A 181 1.24 10.19 2.71
N ALA A 182 -0.06 10.42 2.77
CA ALA A 182 -0.87 10.00 3.92
C ALA A 182 -0.82 8.48 4.10
N LEU A 183 -0.92 7.71 3.03
CA LEU A 183 -0.78 6.26 3.06
C LEU A 183 0.58 5.82 3.61
N ALA A 184 1.67 6.43 3.15
CA ALA A 184 3.01 6.09 3.62
C ALA A 184 3.18 6.39 5.12
N LEU A 185 2.57 7.47 5.63
CA LEU A 185 2.57 7.82 7.05
C LEU A 185 1.76 6.85 7.90
N GLU A 186 0.59 6.41 7.43
CA GLU A 186 -0.22 5.39 8.10
C GLU A 186 0.51 4.03 8.15
N CYS A 187 1.14 3.62 7.04
CA CYS A 187 1.99 2.43 7.03
C CYS A 187 3.14 2.56 8.04
N LEU A 188 3.80 3.73 8.10
CA LEU A 188 4.88 3.98 9.05
C LEU A 188 4.41 3.88 10.50
N ALA A 189 3.22 4.40 10.82
CA ALA A 189 2.67 4.32 12.17
C ALA A 189 2.52 2.86 12.63
N VAL A 190 1.92 2.00 11.79
CA VAL A 190 1.75 0.57 12.08
C VAL A 190 3.10 -0.15 12.18
N LEU A 191 4.03 0.14 11.28
CA LEU A 191 5.35 -0.51 11.26
C LEU A 191 6.24 -0.08 12.44
N ARG A 192 6.06 1.14 12.97
CA ARG A 192 6.75 1.59 14.19
C ARG A 192 6.31 0.85 15.45
N GLU A 193 5.04 0.47 15.52
CA GLU A 193 4.54 -0.37 16.61
C GLU A 193 5.13 -1.79 16.53
N GLU A 194 5.24 -2.33 15.31
CA GLU A 194 5.78 -3.67 15.06
C GLU A 194 7.31 -3.75 15.27
N ALA A 195 8.08 -2.76 14.78
CA ALA A 195 9.53 -2.77 14.84
C ALA A 195 10.10 -1.35 15.09
N PRO A 196 9.99 -0.85 16.34
CA PRO A 196 10.33 0.54 16.69
C PRO A 196 11.79 0.88 16.43
N LYS A 197 12.72 -0.07 16.57
CA LYS A 197 14.15 0.16 16.33
C LYS A 197 14.50 0.19 14.85
N VAL A 198 13.64 -0.39 13.99
CA VAL A 198 13.82 -0.40 12.53
C VAL A 198 13.18 0.81 11.88
N PHE A 199 12.04 1.29 12.38
CA PHE A 199 11.26 2.35 11.75
C PHE A 199 11.21 3.66 12.55
N GLY A 200 11.81 3.71 13.74
CA GLY A 200 11.72 4.84 14.64
C GLY A 200 12.46 6.10 14.17
N ASP A 201 13.53 5.93 13.40
CA ASP A 201 14.36 7.01 12.86
C ASP A 201 13.75 7.72 11.64
N LEU A 202 12.77 7.10 10.98
CA LEU A 202 12.13 7.69 9.81
C LEU A 202 11.23 8.86 10.24
N ALA A 203 11.58 10.07 9.86
CA ALA A 203 10.76 11.25 10.12
C ALA A 203 9.97 11.67 8.87
N PRO A 204 8.71 12.17 9.02
CA PRO A 204 7.97 12.74 7.90
C PRO A 204 8.73 13.91 7.28
N GLY A 205 9.09 13.80 5.99
CA GLY A 205 9.66 14.91 5.22
C GLY A 205 11.19 15.03 5.20
N GLU A 206 11.94 14.21 5.90
CA GLU A 206 13.42 14.20 5.79
C GLU A 206 13.87 13.26 4.67
N ARG A 207 14.44 13.85 3.60
CA ARG A 207 15.30 13.10 2.66
C ARG A 207 16.69 13.00 3.30
N ARG A 208 17.15 11.80 3.54
CA ARG A 208 18.58 11.54 3.74
C ARG A 208 19.25 11.22 2.42
#